data_88ea3fd66b8ddc5f8dac3e51910ae762
#
_entry.id   88ea3fd66b8ddc5f8dac3e51910ae762
#
_cell.length_a   1.000
_cell.length_b   1.000
_cell.length_c   1.000
_cell.angle_alpha   90.00
_cell.angle_beta   90.00
_cell.angle_gamma   90.00
#
_symmetry.space_group_name_H-M   'P 1'
#
loop_
_entity.id
_entity.type
_entity.pdbx_description
1 polymer ?
#
loop_
_entity_poly.entity_id
_entity_poly.type
_entity_poly.pdbx_seq_one_letter_code
_entity_poly.pdbx_strand_id
1 'polypeptide(L)'
;MRILVTNDDGIDADGLSVLCSIMERFGEVYVVAPDNEQSAVGHSITLAQPLRMREVVRGGKLFGYAVNGTPADCVKLALYELSRRLFGEDSGPGSFDLLVSGLNRGANLGINAFYSGTVAAALEGVIAGVPSIAVSVEGYSQVDFGQAGGIARRVLARVIDCRSQVPWSFLNINIPSVPEGRIRGVRISKQNISGFQERFEERKDPRGETIYWMTGGIVPLQEKSDDDTKLLADGYVSVTPLCYDMTNYRLKERLEKIDMSHLVKEEQQ
;
A
#
# COMPACT_ATOMS: atom_id res chain seq x y z
N MET A 1 -2.86 -20.77 5.34
CA MET A 1 -2.10 -19.79 4.54
C MET A 1 -0.98 -19.23 5.36
N ARG A 2 0.17 -18.94 4.76
CA ARG A 2 1.23 -18.12 5.35
C ARG A 2 1.04 -16.69 4.88
N ILE A 3 0.87 -15.78 5.81
CA ILE A 3 0.46 -14.39 5.51
C ILE A 3 1.54 -13.44 6.01
N LEU A 4 2.12 -12.66 5.10
CA LEU A 4 3.02 -11.58 5.45
C LEU A 4 2.19 -10.32 5.76
N VAL A 5 2.42 -9.73 6.93
CA VAL A 5 1.75 -8.48 7.35
C VAL A 5 2.80 -7.40 7.55
N THR A 6 2.55 -6.23 7.00
CA THR A 6 3.41 -5.04 7.09
C THR A 6 2.58 -3.76 7.16
N ASN A 7 3.23 -2.61 7.28
CA ASN A 7 2.64 -1.27 7.22
C ASN A 7 3.72 -0.21 6.92
N ASP A 8 3.35 1.07 6.92
CA ASP A 8 4.24 2.22 6.90
C ASP A 8 4.18 3.07 8.19
N ASP A 9 3.18 2.86 9.06
CA ASP A 9 3.08 3.52 10.37
C ASP A 9 4.10 2.98 11.41
N GLY A 10 4.77 1.85 11.11
CA GLY A 10 5.78 1.21 11.96
C GLY A 10 5.28 0.03 12.76
N ILE A 11 6.26 -0.75 13.29
CA ILE A 11 6.00 -2.03 13.96
C ILE A 11 5.11 -1.89 15.21
N ASP A 12 5.13 -0.75 15.88
CA ASP A 12 4.37 -0.50 17.11
C ASP A 12 3.00 0.14 16.87
N ALA A 13 2.60 0.35 15.60
CA ALA A 13 1.32 0.97 15.27
C ALA A 13 0.11 0.11 15.66
N ASP A 14 -0.94 0.77 16.20
CA ASP A 14 -2.19 0.12 16.57
C ASP A 14 -2.88 -0.55 15.37
N GLY A 15 -2.85 0.11 14.19
CA GLY A 15 -3.42 -0.42 12.96
C GLY A 15 -2.81 -1.75 12.55
N LEU A 16 -1.48 -1.88 12.68
CA LEU A 16 -0.77 -3.14 12.41
C LEU A 16 -1.23 -4.25 13.36
N SER A 17 -1.32 -3.94 14.65
CA SER A 17 -1.75 -4.90 15.68
C SER A 17 -3.18 -5.41 15.41
N VAL A 18 -4.08 -4.51 15.01
CA VAL A 18 -5.46 -4.87 14.63
C VAL A 18 -5.47 -5.73 13.38
N LEU A 19 -4.68 -5.36 12.35
CA LEU A 19 -4.59 -6.16 11.13
C LEU A 19 -4.05 -7.58 11.40
N CYS A 20 -3.01 -7.72 12.22
CA CYS A 20 -2.48 -9.02 12.62
C CYS A 20 -3.58 -9.90 13.24
N SER A 21 -4.33 -9.37 14.22
CA SER A 21 -5.43 -10.09 14.87
C SER A 21 -6.55 -10.53 13.92
N ILE A 22 -6.76 -9.75 12.85
CA ILE A 22 -7.71 -10.11 11.78
C ILE A 22 -7.12 -11.26 10.95
N MET A 23 -5.86 -11.15 10.53
CA MET A 23 -5.23 -12.10 9.61
C MET A 23 -4.93 -13.46 10.25
N GLU A 24 -4.72 -13.53 11.55
CA GLU A 24 -4.58 -14.78 12.32
C GLU A 24 -5.78 -15.75 12.15
N ARG A 25 -6.94 -15.24 11.75
CA ARG A 25 -8.12 -16.06 11.44
C ARG A 25 -8.03 -16.79 10.11
N PHE A 26 -7.14 -16.36 9.23
CA PHE A 26 -7.00 -16.90 7.87
C PHE A 26 -5.75 -17.75 7.71
N GLY A 27 -4.78 -17.66 8.63
CA GLY A 27 -3.57 -18.43 8.55
C GLY A 27 -2.51 -18.03 9.57
N GLU A 28 -1.31 -18.49 9.33
CA GLU A 28 -0.13 -18.16 10.10
C GLU A 28 0.41 -16.80 9.67
N VAL A 29 0.56 -15.89 10.63
CA VAL A 29 0.93 -14.50 10.38
C VAL A 29 2.40 -14.26 10.69
N TYR A 30 3.09 -13.63 9.77
CA TYR A 30 4.47 -13.19 9.88
C TYR A 30 4.50 -11.68 9.72
N VAL A 31 5.05 -10.97 10.71
CA VAL A 31 5.06 -9.50 10.74
C VAL A 31 6.47 -9.01 10.45
N VAL A 32 6.59 -8.16 9.42
CA VAL A 32 7.84 -7.43 9.14
C VAL A 32 7.47 -6.00 8.79
N ALA A 33 7.88 -5.03 9.60
CA ALA A 33 7.47 -3.64 9.45
C ALA A 33 8.63 -2.68 9.77
N PRO A 34 8.57 -1.43 9.31
CA PRO A 34 9.55 -0.41 9.67
C PRO A 34 9.64 -0.23 11.18
N ASP A 35 10.83 0.08 11.70
CA ASP A 35 11.05 0.41 13.11
C ASP A 35 10.48 1.78 13.50
N ASN A 36 10.27 2.67 12.53
CA ASN A 36 9.66 3.99 12.69
C ASN A 36 8.67 4.27 11.55
N GLU A 37 7.79 5.24 11.76
CA GLU A 37 6.85 5.71 10.74
C GLU A 37 7.58 6.18 9.46
N GLN A 38 7.05 5.77 8.30
CA GLN A 38 7.57 6.01 6.95
C GLN A 38 6.50 6.66 6.05
N SER A 39 5.90 7.75 6.53
CA SER A 39 4.85 8.45 5.79
C SER A 39 5.39 9.11 4.51
N ALA A 40 4.60 9.04 3.43
CA ALA A 40 4.88 9.67 2.13
C ALA A 40 6.23 9.29 1.48
N VAL A 41 6.79 8.13 1.79
CA VAL A 41 8.05 7.67 1.20
C VAL A 41 7.88 7.06 -0.20
N GLY A 42 6.63 6.85 -0.64
CA GLY A 42 6.34 6.18 -1.90
C GLY A 42 6.95 4.78 -1.98
N HIS A 43 7.35 4.36 -3.18
CA HIS A 43 8.00 3.05 -3.41
C HIS A 43 9.53 3.16 -3.38
N SER A 44 10.09 3.85 -2.39
CA SER A 44 11.54 3.95 -2.23
C SER A 44 12.13 2.66 -1.64
N ILE A 45 13.37 2.35 -2.04
CA ILE A 45 14.17 1.23 -1.51
C ILE A 45 15.54 1.73 -1.05
N THR A 46 16.11 1.05 -0.06
CA THR A 46 17.42 1.39 0.52
C THR A 46 18.53 0.62 -0.17
N LEU A 47 19.39 1.32 -0.93
CA LEU A 47 20.55 0.71 -1.63
C LEU A 47 21.90 1.14 -1.02
N ALA A 48 21.98 2.36 -0.48
CA ALA A 48 23.25 2.95 -0.06
C ALA A 48 23.64 2.64 1.40
N GLN A 49 22.75 2.01 2.18
CA GLN A 49 22.97 1.68 3.58
C GLN A 49 22.54 0.25 3.89
N PRO A 50 23.15 -0.40 4.89
CA PRO A 50 22.75 -1.73 5.30
C PRO A 50 21.40 -1.70 6.00
N LEU A 51 20.54 -2.63 5.63
CA LEU A 51 19.31 -2.90 6.37
C LEU A 51 19.62 -3.77 7.61
N ARG A 52 18.94 -3.47 8.71
CA ARG A 52 18.99 -4.23 9.96
C ARG A 52 17.61 -4.68 10.34
N MET A 53 17.47 -5.95 10.64
CA MET A 53 16.23 -6.58 11.08
C MET A 53 16.42 -7.10 12.50
N ARG A 54 15.53 -6.70 13.43
CA ARG A 54 15.54 -7.15 14.81
C ARG A 54 14.21 -7.78 15.19
N GLU A 55 14.26 -8.78 16.06
CA GLU A 55 13.06 -9.38 16.64
C GLU A 55 12.35 -8.41 17.59
N VAL A 56 11.03 -8.44 17.54
CA VAL A 56 10.13 -7.72 18.44
C VAL A 56 9.30 -8.73 19.22
N VAL A 57 9.43 -8.69 20.55
CA VAL A 57 8.75 -9.62 21.46
C VAL A 57 7.65 -8.87 22.21
N ARG A 58 6.44 -9.41 22.22
CA ARG A 58 5.30 -8.90 22.98
C ARG A 58 4.71 -10.01 23.84
N GLY A 59 4.53 -9.73 25.13
CA GLY A 59 4.00 -10.72 26.08
C GLY A 59 4.83 -12.02 26.14
N GLY A 60 6.16 -11.94 25.95
CA GLY A 60 7.06 -13.09 25.96
C GLY A 60 7.04 -13.96 24.69
N LYS A 61 6.34 -13.53 23.63
CA LYS A 61 6.28 -14.23 22.33
C LYS A 61 6.78 -13.34 21.21
N LEU A 62 7.40 -13.95 20.21
CA LEU A 62 7.79 -13.24 19.00
C LEU A 62 6.52 -12.66 18.33
N PHE A 63 6.50 -11.34 18.21
CA PHE A 63 5.45 -10.62 17.50
C PHE A 63 5.80 -10.45 16.01
N GLY A 64 7.06 -10.15 15.71
CA GLY A 64 7.52 -9.92 14.35
C GLY A 64 8.92 -9.34 14.32
N TYR A 65 9.24 -8.70 13.20
CA TYR A 65 10.56 -8.14 12.93
C TYR A 65 10.44 -6.66 12.57
N ALA A 66 11.24 -5.82 13.21
CA ALA A 66 11.39 -4.41 12.91
C ALA A 66 12.61 -4.18 12.01
N VAL A 67 12.46 -3.36 10.99
CA VAL A 67 13.51 -3.04 10.00
C VAL A 67 13.77 -1.54 9.95
N ASN A 68 15.04 -1.12 9.93
CA ASN A 68 15.44 0.27 9.74
C ASN A 68 15.36 0.70 8.26
N GLY A 69 14.27 0.40 7.59
CA GLY A 69 14.07 0.63 6.16
C GLY A 69 12.65 1.04 5.83
N THR A 70 12.41 1.18 4.54
CA THR A 70 11.08 1.51 4.02
C THR A 70 10.14 0.31 4.11
N PRO A 71 8.81 0.51 3.91
CA PRO A 71 7.88 -0.60 3.80
C PRO A 71 8.22 -1.60 2.68
N ALA A 72 8.72 -1.11 1.53
CA ALA A 72 9.20 -1.96 0.44
C ALA A 72 10.43 -2.79 0.86
N ASP A 73 11.37 -2.20 1.62
CA ASP A 73 12.53 -2.92 2.17
C ASP A 73 12.10 -4.04 3.12
N CYS A 74 11.10 -3.77 3.97
CA CYS A 74 10.52 -4.76 4.88
C CYS A 74 9.99 -5.98 4.11
N VAL A 75 9.24 -5.74 3.05
CA VAL A 75 8.70 -6.79 2.19
C VAL A 75 9.82 -7.56 1.50
N LYS A 76 10.80 -6.88 0.92
CA LYS A 76 11.97 -7.54 0.30
C LYS A 76 12.70 -8.45 1.27
N LEU A 77 13.05 -7.94 2.46
CA LEU A 77 13.70 -8.75 3.49
C LEU A 77 12.85 -9.95 3.92
N ALA A 78 11.54 -9.76 4.07
CA ALA A 78 10.63 -10.85 4.43
C ALA A 78 10.59 -11.94 3.36
N LEU A 79 10.41 -11.55 2.10
CA LEU A 79 10.19 -12.48 0.99
C LEU A 79 11.47 -13.23 0.58
N TYR A 80 12.64 -12.59 0.67
CA TYR A 80 13.87 -13.18 0.15
C TYR A 80 14.82 -13.69 1.24
N GLU A 81 14.90 -13.04 2.39
CA GLU A 81 15.83 -13.43 3.44
C GLU A 81 15.14 -14.15 4.60
N LEU A 82 14.06 -13.58 5.16
CA LEU A 82 13.36 -14.20 6.29
C LEU A 82 12.68 -15.51 5.88
N SER A 83 12.13 -15.59 4.67
CA SER A 83 11.56 -16.84 4.13
C SER A 83 12.58 -17.98 4.14
N ARG A 84 13.82 -17.72 3.75
CA ARG A 84 14.91 -18.71 3.77
C ARG A 84 15.25 -19.16 5.18
N ARG A 85 15.29 -18.23 6.13
CA ARG A 85 15.55 -18.56 7.55
C ARG A 85 14.43 -19.39 8.19
N LEU A 86 13.18 -19.12 7.83
CA LEU A 86 12.03 -19.77 8.45
C LEU A 86 11.62 -21.08 7.77
N PHE A 87 11.80 -21.18 6.44
CA PHE A 87 11.23 -22.26 5.65
C PHE A 87 12.29 -23.10 4.90
N GLY A 88 13.57 -22.71 4.98
CA GLY A 88 14.70 -23.39 4.36
C GLY A 88 15.34 -22.61 3.21
N GLU A 89 16.59 -22.95 2.87
CA GLU A 89 17.46 -22.20 1.93
C GLU A 89 16.87 -22.01 0.53
N ASP A 90 16.04 -22.95 0.06
CA ASP A 90 15.40 -22.89 -1.25
C ASP A 90 14.09 -22.07 -1.25
N SER A 91 13.71 -21.54 -0.07
CA SER A 91 12.48 -20.74 0.06
C SER A 91 12.66 -19.33 -0.45
N GLY A 92 11.56 -18.74 -0.90
CA GLY A 92 11.52 -17.38 -1.44
C GLY A 92 10.10 -16.81 -1.40
N PRO A 93 9.78 -15.84 -2.27
CA PRO A 93 8.47 -15.18 -2.28
C PRO A 93 7.28 -16.14 -2.29
N GLY A 94 7.35 -17.23 -3.06
CA GLY A 94 6.31 -18.26 -3.13
C GLY A 94 6.05 -19.03 -1.84
N SER A 95 6.83 -18.76 -0.77
CA SER A 95 6.57 -19.31 0.57
C SER A 95 5.42 -18.61 1.29
N PHE A 96 5.00 -17.44 0.81
CA PHE A 96 3.85 -16.71 1.32
C PHE A 96 2.68 -16.78 0.34
N ASP A 97 1.48 -17.04 0.86
CA ASP A 97 0.25 -17.12 0.07
C ASP A 97 -0.41 -15.75 -0.15
N LEU A 98 -0.15 -14.81 0.76
CA LEU A 98 -0.77 -13.50 0.79
C LEU A 98 0.12 -12.50 1.52
N LEU A 99 0.15 -11.25 1.03
CA LEU A 99 0.68 -10.09 1.74
C LEU A 99 -0.45 -9.11 2.02
N VAL A 100 -0.51 -8.58 3.25
CA VAL A 100 -1.45 -7.50 3.61
C VAL A 100 -0.69 -6.37 4.29
N SER A 101 -0.81 -5.17 3.73
CA SER A 101 -0.21 -3.93 4.25
C SER A 101 -1.27 -3.02 4.87
N GLY A 102 -1.06 -2.57 6.09
CA GLY A 102 -1.97 -1.68 6.84
C GLY A 102 -2.16 -2.14 8.30
N LEU A 103 -3.26 -1.80 9.01
CA LEU A 103 -4.26 -0.81 8.62
C LEU A 103 -3.63 0.59 8.68
N ASN A 104 -3.55 1.27 7.57
CA ASN A 104 -2.98 2.61 7.51
C ASN A 104 -3.92 3.68 8.08
N ARG A 105 -3.35 4.65 8.76
CA ARG A 105 -4.04 5.88 9.18
C ARG A 105 -3.98 6.89 8.05
N GLY A 106 -5.11 7.16 7.42
CA GLY A 106 -5.24 7.98 6.23
C GLY A 106 -5.56 7.16 4.98
N ALA A 107 -6.51 7.63 4.20
CA ALA A 107 -6.90 6.96 2.96
C ALA A 107 -5.83 7.15 1.86
N ASN A 108 -5.59 6.09 1.10
CA ASN A 108 -4.68 6.06 -0.03
C ASN A 108 -5.47 5.95 -1.34
N LEU A 109 -5.97 7.09 -1.82
CA LEU A 109 -6.90 7.21 -2.94
C LEU A 109 -6.25 7.88 -4.14
N GLY A 110 -6.72 7.53 -5.33
CA GLY A 110 -6.32 8.19 -6.55
C GLY A 110 -4.81 8.23 -6.74
N ILE A 111 -4.29 9.39 -7.14
CA ILE A 111 -2.85 9.58 -7.34
C ILE A 111 -2.02 9.50 -6.05
N ASN A 112 -2.65 9.69 -4.87
CA ASN A 112 -1.94 9.57 -3.59
C ASN A 112 -1.44 8.13 -3.34
N ALA A 113 -2.03 7.13 -3.98
CA ALA A 113 -1.54 5.75 -3.95
C ALA A 113 -0.07 5.63 -4.40
N PHE A 114 0.42 6.50 -5.29
CA PHE A 114 1.82 6.52 -5.73
C PHE A 114 2.81 7.00 -4.65
N TYR A 115 2.34 7.78 -3.68
CA TYR A 115 3.14 8.32 -2.59
C TYR A 115 3.05 7.49 -1.31
N SER A 116 2.13 6.51 -1.27
CA SER A 116 1.82 5.71 -0.09
C SER A 116 2.83 4.59 0.13
N GLY A 117 3.42 4.53 1.32
CA GLY A 117 4.23 3.40 1.77
C GLY A 117 3.43 2.11 1.93
N THR A 118 2.17 2.22 2.40
CA THR A 118 1.24 1.08 2.53
C THR A 118 0.96 0.42 1.19
N VAL A 119 0.65 1.23 0.16
CA VAL A 119 0.38 0.74 -1.21
C VAL A 119 1.66 0.19 -1.84
N ALA A 120 2.79 0.87 -1.62
CA ALA A 120 4.11 0.44 -2.12
C ALA A 120 4.53 -0.92 -1.55
N ALA A 121 4.32 -1.17 -0.27
CA ALA A 121 4.59 -2.47 0.34
C ALA A 121 3.75 -3.60 -0.30
N ALA A 122 2.46 -3.35 -0.52
CA ALA A 122 1.61 -4.32 -1.22
C ALA A 122 2.06 -4.52 -2.68
N LEU A 123 2.43 -3.44 -3.36
CA LEU A 123 2.96 -3.50 -4.73
C LEU A 123 4.26 -4.31 -4.82
N GLU A 124 5.16 -4.18 -3.84
CA GLU A 124 6.39 -4.97 -3.79
C GLU A 124 6.11 -6.48 -3.72
N GLY A 125 5.10 -6.87 -2.94
CA GLY A 125 4.62 -8.26 -2.90
C GLY A 125 4.13 -8.75 -4.26
N VAL A 126 3.35 -7.93 -4.97
CA VAL A 126 2.84 -8.26 -6.32
C VAL A 126 3.97 -8.41 -7.33
N ILE A 127 4.97 -7.52 -7.29
CA ILE A 127 6.17 -7.62 -8.15
C ILE A 127 6.90 -8.94 -7.91
N ALA A 128 6.93 -9.40 -6.65
CA ALA A 128 7.52 -10.69 -6.28
C ALA A 128 6.59 -11.90 -6.54
N GLY A 129 5.41 -11.70 -7.10
CA GLY A 129 4.45 -12.75 -7.44
C GLY A 129 3.54 -13.19 -6.28
N VAL A 130 3.54 -12.47 -5.15
CA VAL A 130 2.67 -12.71 -4.00
C VAL A 130 1.42 -11.84 -4.13
N PRO A 131 0.21 -12.40 -4.11
CA PRO A 131 -1.02 -11.61 -4.07
C PRO A 131 -1.04 -10.68 -2.87
N SER A 132 -1.40 -9.41 -3.08
CA SER A 132 -1.23 -8.41 -2.05
C SER A 132 -2.42 -7.46 -1.93
N ILE A 133 -2.68 -7.03 -0.70
CA ILE A 133 -3.76 -6.08 -0.36
C ILE A 133 -3.16 -4.93 0.44
N ALA A 134 -3.44 -3.70 0.04
CA ALA A 134 -3.26 -2.51 0.87
C ALA A 134 -4.59 -2.15 1.53
N VAL A 135 -4.59 -1.85 2.83
CA VAL A 135 -5.81 -1.49 3.58
C VAL A 135 -5.57 -0.20 4.34
N SER A 136 -6.39 0.80 4.07
CA SER A 136 -6.31 2.12 4.68
C SER A 136 -7.65 2.55 5.27
N VAL A 137 -7.59 3.38 6.31
CA VAL A 137 -8.77 3.94 6.98
C VAL A 137 -8.70 5.46 6.84
N GLU A 138 -9.78 6.07 6.40
CA GLU A 138 -9.88 7.52 6.31
C GLU A 138 -9.69 8.18 7.68
N GLY A 139 -9.00 9.33 7.72
CA GLY A 139 -8.75 10.11 8.93
C GLY A 139 -7.28 10.16 9.33
N TYR A 140 -6.84 11.33 9.84
CA TYR A 140 -5.45 11.57 10.20
C TYR A 140 -5.21 11.67 11.72
N SER A 141 -6.18 12.16 12.50
CA SER A 141 -5.97 12.44 13.92
C SER A 141 -6.65 11.47 14.88
N GLN A 142 -7.81 10.94 14.51
CA GLN A 142 -8.56 10.00 15.34
C GLN A 142 -9.18 8.92 14.46
N VAL A 143 -8.52 7.77 14.41
CA VAL A 143 -9.04 6.58 13.73
C VAL A 143 -9.48 5.58 14.78
N ASP A 144 -10.75 5.20 14.75
CA ASP A 144 -11.26 4.07 15.54
C ASP A 144 -10.88 2.76 14.83
N PHE A 145 -9.71 2.26 15.17
CA PHE A 145 -9.23 0.98 14.63
C PHE A 145 -10.07 -0.22 15.09
N GLY A 146 -10.83 -0.11 16.19
CA GLY A 146 -11.77 -1.15 16.62
C GLY A 146 -12.93 -1.30 15.61
N GLN A 147 -13.60 -0.18 15.30
CA GLN A 147 -14.66 -0.16 14.29
C GLN A 147 -14.12 -0.50 12.90
N ALA A 148 -13.05 0.16 12.47
CA ALA A 148 -12.43 -0.08 11.16
C ALA A 148 -11.97 -1.53 11.00
N GLY A 149 -11.39 -2.13 12.05
CA GLY A 149 -10.99 -3.53 12.07
C GLY A 149 -12.17 -4.50 11.89
N GLY A 150 -13.32 -4.20 12.50
CA GLY A 150 -14.55 -4.96 12.28
C GLY A 150 -14.98 -4.97 10.81
N ILE A 151 -14.88 -3.82 10.14
CA ILE A 151 -15.21 -3.68 8.71
C ILE A 151 -14.15 -4.37 7.86
N ALA A 152 -12.86 -4.07 8.12
CA ALA A 152 -11.74 -4.68 7.41
C ALA A 152 -11.84 -6.21 7.42
N ARG A 153 -12.14 -6.81 8.58
CA ARG A 153 -12.31 -8.25 8.73
C ARG A 153 -13.37 -8.81 7.78
N ARG A 154 -14.54 -8.16 7.67
CA ARG A 154 -15.64 -8.63 6.79
C ARG A 154 -15.25 -8.52 5.31
N VAL A 155 -14.61 -7.42 4.94
CA VAL A 155 -14.18 -7.16 3.56
C VAL A 155 -13.07 -8.11 3.16
N LEU A 156 -12.03 -8.25 4.00
CA LEU A 156 -10.90 -9.16 3.75
C LEU A 156 -11.37 -10.62 3.65
N ALA A 157 -12.26 -11.07 4.55
CA ALA A 157 -12.84 -12.41 4.45
C ALA A 157 -13.45 -12.65 3.06
N ARG A 158 -14.31 -11.74 2.61
CA ARG A 158 -14.97 -11.89 1.30
C ARG A 158 -14.01 -11.83 0.13
N VAL A 159 -13.03 -10.94 0.19
CA VAL A 159 -12.03 -10.77 -0.87
C VAL A 159 -11.13 -12.02 -0.97
N ILE A 160 -10.71 -12.57 0.16
CA ILE A 160 -9.89 -13.79 0.21
C ILE A 160 -10.69 -15.00 -0.31
N ASP A 161 -11.93 -15.17 0.13
CA ASP A 161 -12.79 -16.28 -0.27
C ASP A 161 -13.10 -16.29 -1.79
N CYS A 162 -13.29 -15.11 -2.38
CA CYS A 162 -13.63 -15.03 -3.81
C CYS A 162 -12.43 -15.21 -4.75
N ARG A 163 -11.19 -15.24 -4.24
CA ARG A 163 -9.98 -15.31 -5.06
C ARG A 163 -9.90 -16.55 -5.95
N SER A 164 -10.47 -17.66 -5.50
CA SER A 164 -10.55 -18.89 -6.32
C SER A 164 -11.47 -18.76 -7.54
N GLN A 165 -12.46 -17.85 -7.47
CA GLN A 165 -13.42 -17.60 -8.54
C GLN A 165 -12.99 -16.44 -9.44
N VAL A 166 -12.43 -15.39 -8.82
CA VAL A 166 -11.93 -14.19 -9.50
C VAL A 166 -10.50 -13.95 -9.04
N PRO A 167 -9.50 -14.52 -9.76
CA PRO A 167 -8.10 -14.33 -9.41
C PRO A 167 -7.72 -12.86 -9.47
N TRP A 168 -7.20 -12.35 -8.38
CA TRP A 168 -6.65 -10.99 -8.28
C TRP A 168 -5.21 -11.06 -7.74
N SER A 169 -4.40 -10.07 -8.08
CA SER A 169 -3.03 -9.94 -7.59
C SER A 169 -2.83 -8.73 -6.68
N PHE A 170 -3.51 -7.61 -6.96
CA PHE A 170 -3.34 -6.37 -6.22
C PHE A 170 -4.67 -5.67 -5.97
N LEU A 171 -4.99 -5.43 -4.68
CA LEU A 171 -6.17 -4.68 -4.27
C LEU A 171 -5.78 -3.56 -3.31
N ASN A 172 -6.33 -2.37 -3.53
CA ASN A 172 -6.26 -1.24 -2.62
C ASN A 172 -7.65 -1.00 -2.01
N ILE A 173 -7.76 -1.16 -0.69
CA ILE A 173 -9.01 -1.06 0.06
C ILE A 173 -8.96 0.18 0.95
N ASN A 174 -9.97 1.05 0.84
CA ASN A 174 -10.10 2.21 1.69
C ASN A 174 -11.44 2.18 2.43
N ILE A 175 -11.39 2.38 3.76
CA ILE A 175 -12.53 2.32 4.67
C ILE A 175 -12.87 3.75 5.10
N PRO A 176 -14.11 4.22 4.91
CA PRO A 176 -14.50 5.57 5.30
C PRO A 176 -14.60 5.73 6.82
N SER A 177 -14.21 6.92 7.30
CA SER A 177 -14.32 7.29 8.72
C SER A 177 -15.72 7.84 9.05
N VAL A 178 -16.70 6.99 8.89
CA VAL A 178 -18.09 7.28 9.28
C VAL A 178 -18.57 6.26 10.30
N PRO A 179 -19.56 6.60 11.17
CA PRO A 179 -20.17 5.62 12.06
C PRO A 179 -20.61 4.36 11.31
N GLU A 180 -20.40 3.17 11.89
CA GLU A 180 -20.63 1.89 11.21
C GLU A 180 -22.03 1.80 10.57
N GLY A 181 -23.07 2.28 11.25
CA GLY A 181 -24.44 2.32 10.72
C GLY A 181 -24.66 3.28 9.54
N ARG A 182 -23.67 4.09 9.17
CA ARG A 182 -23.70 4.98 8.00
C ARG A 182 -22.86 4.49 6.83
N ILE A 183 -22.15 3.37 6.99
CA ILE A 183 -21.43 2.74 5.86
C ILE A 183 -22.46 2.16 4.91
N ARG A 184 -22.44 2.64 3.68
CA ARG A 184 -23.42 2.29 2.64
C ARG A 184 -23.17 0.94 1.98
N GLY A 185 -22.00 0.33 2.21
CA GLY A 185 -21.60 -0.96 1.66
C GLY A 185 -20.19 -0.96 1.07
N VAL A 186 -19.90 -1.95 0.26
CA VAL A 186 -18.60 -2.12 -0.44
C VAL A 186 -18.81 -1.93 -1.92
N ARG A 187 -17.92 -1.20 -2.59
CA ARG A 187 -17.95 -0.99 -4.05
C ARG A 187 -16.60 -1.24 -4.67
N ILE A 188 -16.60 -1.89 -5.82
CA ILE A 188 -15.43 -1.94 -6.68
C ILE A 188 -15.30 -0.59 -7.39
N SER A 189 -14.12 -0.01 -7.34
CA SER A 189 -13.82 1.33 -7.84
C SER A 189 -12.72 1.30 -8.89
N LYS A 190 -12.61 2.37 -9.65
CA LYS A 190 -11.41 2.71 -10.38
C LYS A 190 -10.59 3.74 -9.59
N GLN A 191 -9.31 3.81 -9.87
CA GLN A 191 -8.43 4.83 -9.32
C GLN A 191 -8.84 6.22 -9.84
N ASN A 192 -8.96 7.21 -8.96
CA ASN A 192 -9.15 8.59 -9.36
C ASN A 192 -7.84 9.14 -9.97
N ILE A 193 -7.92 9.67 -11.16
CA ILE A 193 -6.79 10.30 -11.87
C ILE A 193 -6.85 11.84 -11.85
N SER A 194 -7.83 12.42 -11.16
CA SER A 194 -7.89 13.88 -10.95
C SER A 194 -6.76 14.29 -10.01
N GLY A 195 -6.06 15.35 -10.36
CA GLY A 195 -4.91 15.81 -9.60
C GLY A 195 -5.29 16.38 -8.23
N PHE A 196 -4.30 16.45 -7.36
CA PHE A 196 -4.32 17.24 -6.15
C PHE A 196 -3.98 18.69 -6.52
N GLN A 197 -4.71 19.67 -5.99
CA GLN A 197 -4.37 21.08 -6.20
C GLN A 197 -3.30 21.47 -5.18
N GLU A 198 -2.06 21.33 -5.55
CA GLU A 198 -0.91 21.68 -4.71
C GLU A 198 -0.83 23.19 -4.51
N ARG A 199 -0.51 23.59 -3.29
CA ARG A 199 -0.16 24.97 -2.91
C ARG A 199 1.03 24.94 -1.97
N PHE A 200 1.83 25.98 -2.00
CA PHE A 200 2.94 26.19 -1.08
C PHE A 200 2.68 27.44 -0.25
N GLU A 201 2.70 27.28 1.06
CA GLU A 201 2.64 28.40 2.00
C GLU A 201 4.06 28.79 2.38
N GLU A 202 4.44 30.01 2.04
CA GLU A 202 5.72 30.58 2.41
C GLU A 202 5.70 31.06 3.86
N ARG A 203 6.71 30.71 4.65
CA ARG A 203 6.93 31.17 6.01
C ARG A 203 8.41 31.50 6.22
N LYS A 204 8.72 32.10 7.37
CA LYS A 204 10.09 32.30 7.84
C LYS A 204 10.35 31.36 9.02
N ASP A 205 11.53 30.75 9.05
CA ASP A 205 12.02 30.02 10.20
C ASP A 205 12.54 31.00 11.29
N PRO A 206 12.88 30.52 12.50
CA PRO A 206 13.41 31.39 13.58
C PRO A 206 14.74 32.11 13.24
N ARG A 207 15.43 31.70 12.17
CA ARG A 207 16.67 32.31 11.68
C ARG A 207 16.44 33.32 10.55
N GLY A 208 15.17 33.47 10.12
CA GLY A 208 14.76 34.35 9.02
C GLY A 208 14.87 33.74 7.62
N GLU A 209 15.24 32.44 7.50
CA GLU A 209 15.28 31.74 6.22
C GLU A 209 13.87 31.46 5.72
N THR A 210 13.68 31.52 4.39
CA THR A 210 12.39 31.19 3.77
C THR A 210 12.20 29.69 3.74
N ILE A 211 11.07 29.25 4.26
CA ILE A 211 10.63 27.85 4.21
C ILE A 211 9.26 27.76 3.55
N TYR A 212 8.96 26.61 2.94
CA TYR A 212 7.72 26.35 2.26
C TYR A 212 7.02 25.12 2.83
N TRP A 213 5.76 25.28 3.21
CA TRP A 213 4.90 24.16 3.56
C TRP A 213 4.04 23.78 2.36
N MET A 214 4.15 22.54 1.93
CA MET A 214 3.23 22.02 0.92
C MET A 214 1.84 21.85 1.53
N THR A 215 0.87 22.51 0.93
CA THR A 215 -0.54 22.52 1.30
C THR A 215 -1.36 22.25 0.05
N GLY A 216 -2.67 22.18 0.18
CA GLY A 216 -3.53 21.99 -0.98
C GLY A 216 -4.79 21.25 -0.63
N GLY A 217 -5.49 20.78 -1.63
CA GLY A 217 -6.74 20.06 -1.47
C GLY A 217 -7.05 19.18 -2.67
N ILE A 218 -7.97 18.26 -2.45
CA ILE A 218 -8.47 17.39 -3.51
C ILE A 218 -9.25 18.26 -4.49
N VAL A 219 -9.01 18.10 -5.79
CA VAL A 219 -9.82 18.73 -6.85
C VAL A 219 -11.27 18.28 -6.69
N PRO A 220 -12.26 19.19 -6.85
CA PRO A 220 -13.66 18.85 -6.72
C PRO A 220 -14.04 17.61 -7.54
N LEU A 221 -14.74 16.69 -6.89
CA LEU A 221 -15.15 15.41 -7.48
C LEU A 221 -16.27 15.63 -8.51
N GLN A 222 -16.24 14.86 -9.59
CA GLN A 222 -17.38 14.79 -10.50
C GLN A 222 -18.56 14.09 -9.81
N GLU A 223 -19.76 14.65 -9.89
CA GLU A 223 -20.95 14.15 -9.17
C GLU A 223 -21.31 12.69 -9.47
N LYS A 224 -20.99 12.21 -10.68
CA LYS A 224 -21.32 10.85 -11.15
C LYS A 224 -20.07 10.01 -11.43
N SER A 225 -19.07 10.06 -10.56
CA SER A 225 -17.88 9.22 -10.69
C SER A 225 -18.02 7.93 -9.89
N ASP A 226 -17.44 6.83 -10.39
CA ASP A 226 -17.27 5.54 -9.74
C ASP A 226 -15.84 5.33 -9.23
N ASP A 227 -15.09 6.41 -9.09
CA ASP A 227 -13.72 6.37 -8.57
C ASP A 227 -13.66 6.21 -7.04
N ASP A 228 -12.51 5.79 -6.57
CA ASP A 228 -12.24 5.48 -5.16
C ASP A 228 -12.48 6.67 -4.24
N THR A 229 -12.12 7.89 -4.66
CA THR A 229 -12.28 9.12 -3.89
C THR A 229 -13.76 9.47 -3.70
N LYS A 230 -14.53 9.41 -4.80
CA LYS A 230 -15.97 9.70 -4.74
C LYS A 230 -16.73 8.67 -3.92
N LEU A 231 -16.43 7.39 -4.12
CA LEU A 231 -17.09 6.32 -3.38
C LEU A 231 -16.81 6.39 -1.88
N LEU A 232 -15.55 6.70 -1.49
CA LEU A 232 -15.23 6.88 -0.07
C LEU A 232 -15.99 8.06 0.54
N ALA A 233 -16.00 9.21 -0.15
CA ALA A 233 -16.74 10.41 0.28
C ALA A 233 -18.25 10.16 0.41
N ASP A 234 -18.82 9.25 -0.39
CA ASP A 234 -20.20 8.81 -0.32
C ASP A 234 -20.47 7.77 0.79
N GLY A 235 -19.46 7.40 1.57
CA GLY A 235 -19.56 6.45 2.68
C GLY A 235 -19.52 4.98 2.28
N TYR A 236 -18.97 4.64 1.12
CA TYR A 236 -18.69 3.27 0.73
C TYR A 236 -17.26 2.88 1.07
N VAL A 237 -17.05 1.62 1.45
CA VAL A 237 -15.71 1.03 1.37
C VAL A 237 -15.36 0.86 -0.11
N SER A 238 -14.25 1.46 -0.56
CA SER A 238 -13.76 1.30 -1.92
C SER A 238 -12.79 0.13 -2.01
N VAL A 239 -12.91 -0.67 -3.06
CA VAL A 239 -11.97 -1.75 -3.42
C VAL A 239 -11.52 -1.50 -4.84
N THR A 240 -10.29 -1.02 -4.99
CA THR A 240 -9.69 -0.67 -6.28
C THR A 240 -8.71 -1.76 -6.71
N PRO A 241 -8.98 -2.52 -7.76
CA PRO A 241 -7.96 -3.37 -8.38
C PRO A 241 -6.88 -2.50 -9.02
N LEU A 242 -5.62 -2.75 -8.67
CA LEU A 242 -4.47 -2.03 -9.22
C LEU A 242 -3.59 -2.98 -10.05
N CYS A 243 -2.71 -2.40 -10.85
CA CYS A 243 -1.64 -3.09 -11.55
C CYS A 243 -0.36 -2.23 -11.52
N TYR A 244 0.78 -2.85 -11.75
CA TYR A 244 2.07 -2.15 -11.79
C TYR A 244 2.60 -1.93 -13.21
N ASP A 245 1.95 -2.47 -14.21
CA ASP A 245 2.30 -2.21 -15.60
C ASP A 245 1.81 -0.83 -16.01
N MET A 246 2.75 0.10 -16.13
CA MET A 246 2.50 1.50 -16.49
C MET A 246 2.53 1.73 -18.02
N THR A 247 2.63 0.68 -18.83
CA THR A 247 2.70 0.80 -20.28
C THR A 247 1.39 1.32 -20.86
N ASN A 248 1.43 2.41 -21.59
CA ASN A 248 0.30 2.86 -22.39
C ASN A 248 0.25 2.06 -23.70
N TYR A 249 -0.39 0.90 -23.68
CA TYR A 249 -0.47 -0.02 -24.83
C TYR A 249 -1.06 0.63 -26.08
N ARG A 250 -2.09 1.48 -25.90
CA ARG A 250 -2.71 2.21 -27.03
C ARG A 250 -1.74 3.18 -27.69
N LEU A 251 -0.89 3.84 -26.90
CA LEU A 251 0.14 4.72 -27.43
C LEU A 251 1.28 3.91 -28.06
N LYS A 252 1.70 2.81 -27.42
CA LYS A 252 2.70 1.89 -27.95
C LYS A 252 2.34 1.41 -29.36
N GLU A 253 1.12 0.90 -29.59
CA GLU A 253 0.63 0.46 -30.91
C GLU A 253 0.66 1.57 -31.97
N ARG A 254 0.52 2.83 -31.56
CA ARG A 254 0.61 3.98 -32.49
C ARG A 254 2.05 4.33 -32.82
N LEU A 255 2.95 4.25 -31.83
CA LEU A 255 4.37 4.54 -32.02
C LEU A 255 5.07 3.45 -32.86
N GLU A 256 4.66 2.20 -32.74
CA GLU A 256 5.19 1.09 -33.54
C GLU A 256 4.97 1.24 -35.06
N LYS A 257 4.03 2.10 -35.46
CA LYS A 257 3.79 2.43 -36.89
C LYS A 257 4.78 3.46 -37.44
N ILE A 258 5.60 4.06 -36.60
CA ILE A 258 6.61 5.02 -36.98
C ILE A 258 7.94 4.27 -37.14
N ASP A 259 8.51 4.30 -38.35
CA ASP A 259 9.82 3.69 -38.56
C ASP A 259 10.92 4.53 -37.90
N MET A 260 11.47 4.00 -36.80
CA MET A 260 12.59 4.59 -36.06
C MET A 260 13.90 3.80 -36.24
N SER A 261 13.92 2.80 -37.09
CA SER A 261 15.04 1.84 -37.24
C SER A 261 16.35 2.47 -37.72
N HIS A 262 16.27 3.64 -38.38
CA HIS A 262 17.39 4.37 -38.93
C HIS A 262 18.04 5.36 -37.96
N LEU A 263 17.39 5.70 -36.83
CA LEU A 263 17.83 6.80 -35.93
C LEU A 263 19.14 6.54 -35.19
N VAL A 264 19.58 5.30 -35.10
CA VAL A 264 20.83 4.91 -34.40
C VAL A 264 21.86 4.25 -35.35
N LYS A 265 21.60 4.24 -36.67
CA LYS A 265 22.57 3.83 -37.66
C LYS A 265 23.40 5.07 -38.01
N GLU A 266 24.71 5.06 -37.67
CA GLU A 266 25.67 6.03 -38.24
C GLU A 266 25.60 5.91 -39.76
N GLU A 267 25.42 7.02 -40.47
CA GLU A 267 25.67 7.07 -41.90
C GLU A 267 27.15 6.69 -42.08
N GLN A 268 27.40 5.47 -42.55
CA GLN A 268 28.75 5.09 -43.04
C GLN A 268 29.00 5.97 -44.24
N GLN A 269 29.75 7.06 -44.04
CA GLN A 269 30.36 7.87 -45.08
C GLN A 269 31.60 7.14 -45.61
#